data_9429ae62157cff319b2430d070ec11d3
#
_entry.id   9429ae62157cff319b2430d070ec11d3
#
_cell.length_a   1.000
_cell.length_b   1.000
_cell.length_c   1.000
_cell.angle_alpha   90.00
_cell.angle_beta   90.00
_cell.angle_gamma   90.00
#
_symmetry.space_group_name_H-M   'P 1'
#
loop_
_entity.id
_entity.type
_entity.pdbx_description
1 polymer ?
#
loop_
_entity_poly.entity_id
_entity_poly.type
_entity_poly.pdbx_seq_one_letter_code
_entity_poly.pdbx_strand_id
1 'polypeptide(L)'
;MEKEKIVKENERIDDLGLKNLKIIQDKEGFCFGIDAVLLSDFAKNLKKDAKVIDLGTGTGIIATLLCGKTNLRKVIGIEIQSEVADMAKRSIKLNQLQNKFEI
;
A
#
# COMPACT_ATOMS: atom_id res chain seq x y z
N MET A 1 6.85 8.76 -19.64
CA MET A 1 5.71 9.62 -19.74
C MET A 1 4.94 9.65 -18.46
N GLU A 2 3.68 9.24 -18.49
CA GLU A 2 2.89 9.29 -17.27
C GLU A 2 3.52 8.49 -16.14
N LYS A 3 4.03 7.31 -16.47
CA LYS A 3 4.68 6.45 -15.49
C LYS A 3 5.87 7.11 -14.84
N GLU A 4 6.62 7.88 -15.60
CA GLU A 4 7.83 8.51 -15.10
C GLU A 4 7.52 9.57 -14.05
N LYS A 5 6.32 10.14 -14.09
CA LYS A 5 5.94 11.19 -13.15
C LYS A 5 5.40 10.65 -11.85
N ILE A 6 5.03 9.38 -11.81
CA ILE A 6 4.44 8.81 -10.60
C ILE A 6 5.51 8.49 -9.54
N VAL A 7 6.77 8.36 -9.96
CA VAL A 7 7.88 8.05 -9.08
C VAL A 7 8.87 9.21 -9.09
N LYS A 8 9.23 9.69 -7.92
CA LYS A 8 10.19 10.79 -7.77
C LYS A 8 11.60 10.27 -7.80
N GLU A 9 12.56 11.19 -7.93
CA GLU A 9 13.97 10.85 -8.14
C GLU A 9 14.54 9.95 -7.05
N ASN A 10 14.18 10.20 -5.80
CA ASN A 10 14.71 9.43 -4.67
C ASN A 10 13.85 8.24 -4.31
N GLU A 11 12.92 7.87 -5.18
CA GLU A 11 11.98 6.79 -4.91
C GLU A 11 12.22 5.62 -5.85
N ARG A 12 11.66 4.48 -5.48
CA ARG A 12 11.71 3.29 -6.33
C ARG A 12 10.36 2.58 -6.25
N ILE A 13 10.12 1.75 -7.24
CA ILE A 13 8.94 0.88 -7.25
C ILE A 13 9.41 -0.54 -6.95
N ASP A 14 8.83 -1.16 -5.94
CA ASP A 14 9.11 -2.56 -5.60
C ASP A 14 7.90 -3.41 -5.92
N ASP A 15 8.17 -4.60 -6.46
CA ASP A 15 7.13 -5.58 -6.76
C ASP A 15 6.86 -6.39 -5.51
N LEU A 16 5.58 -6.55 -5.16
CA LEU A 16 5.22 -7.29 -3.95
C LEU A 16 5.12 -8.79 -4.17
N GLY A 17 5.26 -9.24 -5.41
CA GLY A 17 5.18 -10.67 -5.71
C GLY A 17 3.79 -11.25 -5.57
N LEU A 18 2.76 -10.41 -5.63
CA LEU A 18 1.38 -10.82 -5.42
C LEU A 18 0.49 -10.01 -6.35
N LYS A 19 -0.14 -10.68 -7.31
CA LYS A 19 -1.14 -10.05 -8.19
C LYS A 19 -0.67 -8.77 -8.87
N ASN A 20 0.60 -8.70 -9.19
CA ASN A 20 1.22 -7.54 -9.84
C ASN A 20 1.12 -6.26 -9.02
N LEU A 21 0.90 -6.38 -7.72
CA LEU A 21 0.85 -5.22 -6.86
C LEU A 21 2.25 -4.68 -6.62
N LYS A 22 2.36 -3.36 -6.55
CA LYS A 22 3.63 -2.67 -6.41
C LYS A 22 3.53 -1.62 -5.32
N ILE A 23 4.67 -1.20 -4.81
CA ILE A 23 4.72 -0.20 -3.77
C ILE A 23 5.81 0.82 -4.11
N ILE A 24 5.52 2.08 -3.89
CA ILE A 24 6.48 3.17 -4.07
C ILE A 24 7.10 3.47 -2.73
N GLN A 25 8.42 3.45 -2.65
CA GLN A 25 9.16 3.70 -1.42
C GLN A 25 10.31 4.66 -1.67
N ASP A 26 10.66 5.41 -0.62
CA ASP A 26 11.83 6.26 -0.62
C ASP A 26 13.07 5.37 -0.42
N LYS A 27 14.04 5.50 -1.33
CA LYS A 27 15.26 4.69 -1.28
C LYS A 27 16.03 4.87 0.02
N GLU A 28 15.96 6.06 0.60
CA GLU A 28 16.71 6.39 1.80
C GLU A 28 15.87 6.40 3.06
N GLY A 29 14.56 6.19 2.90
CA GLY A 29 13.65 6.15 4.03
C GLY A 29 13.45 4.73 4.54
N PHE A 30 12.46 4.59 5.40
CA PHE A 30 12.12 3.29 5.92
C PHE A 30 11.38 2.49 4.84
N CYS A 31 11.96 1.36 4.46
CA CYS A 31 11.34 0.46 3.50
C CYS A 31 10.76 -0.74 4.24
N PHE A 32 9.69 -1.33 3.67
CA PHE A 32 9.07 -2.45 4.35
C PHE A 32 9.99 -3.67 4.37
N GLY A 33 9.81 -4.49 5.40
CA GLY A 33 10.53 -5.73 5.52
C GLY A 33 9.55 -6.90 5.63
N ILE A 34 10.09 -8.06 5.98
CA ILE A 34 9.27 -9.27 6.07
C ILE A 34 8.19 -9.15 7.15
N ASP A 35 8.40 -8.28 8.14
CA ASP A 35 7.43 -8.09 9.21
C ASP A 35 6.09 -7.57 8.67
N ALA A 36 6.10 -6.70 7.68
CA ALA A 36 4.87 -6.21 7.06
C ALA A 36 4.14 -7.35 6.36
N VAL A 37 4.89 -8.20 5.67
CA VAL A 37 4.32 -9.35 4.98
C VAL A 37 3.69 -10.32 5.99
N LEU A 38 4.40 -10.60 7.07
CA LEU A 38 3.91 -11.49 8.11
C LEU A 38 2.66 -10.93 8.79
N LEU A 39 2.66 -9.63 9.07
CA LEU A 39 1.51 -8.99 9.71
C LEU A 39 0.28 -9.04 8.81
N SER A 40 0.46 -8.76 7.51
CA SER A 40 -0.66 -8.84 6.58
C SER A 40 -1.20 -10.26 6.49
N ASP A 41 -0.32 -11.25 6.56
CA ASP A 41 -0.71 -12.65 6.52
C ASP A 41 -1.48 -13.03 7.79
N PHE A 42 -1.05 -12.51 8.93
CA PHE A 42 -1.72 -12.73 10.20
C PHE A 42 -3.13 -12.13 10.19
N ALA A 43 -3.28 -10.96 9.57
CA ALA A 43 -4.54 -10.22 9.54
C ALA A 43 -5.47 -10.60 8.39
N LYS A 44 -5.07 -11.55 7.54
CA LYS A 44 -5.82 -11.82 6.30
C LYS A 44 -7.16 -12.52 6.48
N ASN A 45 -7.46 -13.03 7.68
CA ASN A 45 -8.72 -13.73 7.94
C ASN A 45 -9.85 -12.73 8.13
N LEU A 46 -10.10 -11.95 7.10
CA LEU A 46 -11.17 -10.95 7.10
C LEU A 46 -12.41 -11.54 6.47
N LYS A 47 -13.56 -11.14 7.01
CA LYS A 47 -14.82 -11.51 6.38
C LYS A 47 -14.90 -10.87 5.01
N LYS A 48 -15.62 -11.51 4.10
CA LYS A 48 -15.91 -10.92 2.81
C LYS A 48 -16.58 -9.56 3.02
N ASP A 49 -16.17 -8.59 2.23
CA ASP A 49 -16.68 -7.22 2.29
C ASP A 49 -16.32 -6.48 3.58
N ALA A 50 -15.28 -6.91 4.27
CA ALA A 50 -14.83 -6.23 5.49
C ALA A 50 -14.34 -4.81 5.18
N LYS A 51 -14.56 -3.92 6.12
CA LYS A 51 -14.01 -2.56 6.07
C LYS A 51 -12.91 -2.47 7.10
N VAL A 52 -11.78 -1.90 6.72
CA VAL A 52 -10.57 -1.91 7.52
C VAL A 52 -10.02 -0.50 7.66
N ILE A 53 -9.49 -0.17 8.82
CA ILE A 53 -8.74 1.05 9.02
C ILE A 53 -7.30 0.65 9.38
N ASP A 54 -6.34 1.20 8.65
CA ASP A 54 -4.92 0.94 8.86
C ASP A 54 -4.28 2.18 9.46
N LEU A 55 -4.10 2.17 10.77
CA LEU A 55 -3.50 3.30 11.49
C LEU A 55 -2.01 3.32 11.27
N GLY A 56 -1.46 4.47 10.85
CA GLY A 56 -0.05 4.56 10.53
C GLY A 56 0.27 3.76 9.29
N THR A 57 -0.53 3.94 8.25
CA THR A 57 -0.44 3.10 7.04
C THR A 57 0.90 3.21 6.31
N GLY A 58 1.65 4.30 6.55
CA GLY A 58 2.93 4.51 5.90
C GLY A 58 2.77 4.62 4.39
N THR A 59 3.58 3.87 3.66
CA THR A 59 3.49 3.82 2.20
C THR A 59 2.33 2.95 1.73
N GLY A 60 1.57 2.35 2.66
CA GLY A 60 0.41 1.57 2.33
C GLY A 60 0.68 0.09 2.11
N ILE A 61 1.82 -0.41 2.58
CA ILE A 61 2.24 -1.78 2.29
C ILE A 61 1.25 -2.83 2.83
N ILE A 62 0.85 -2.72 4.09
CA ILE A 62 -0.03 -3.72 4.68
C ILE A 62 -1.42 -3.67 4.06
N ALA A 63 -1.95 -2.46 3.88
CA ALA A 63 -3.26 -2.29 3.25
C ALA A 63 -3.26 -2.83 1.81
N THR A 64 -2.18 -2.58 1.06
CA THR A 64 -2.05 -3.08 -0.31
C THR A 64 -2.03 -4.60 -0.32
N LEU A 65 -1.24 -5.21 0.57
CA LEU A 65 -1.18 -6.66 0.66
C LEU A 65 -2.54 -7.26 1.03
N LEU A 66 -3.26 -6.61 1.95
CA LEU A 66 -4.60 -7.09 2.31
C LEU A 66 -5.57 -6.99 1.13
N CYS A 67 -5.45 -5.96 0.31
CA CYS A 67 -6.27 -5.88 -0.91
C CYS A 67 -6.01 -7.05 -1.84
N GLY A 68 -4.77 -7.53 -1.89
CA GLY A 68 -4.43 -8.66 -2.74
C GLY A 68 -4.79 -10.00 -2.13
N LYS A 69 -4.74 -10.12 -0.81
CA LYS A 69 -4.92 -11.40 -0.11
C LYS A 69 -6.36 -11.69 0.30
N THR A 70 -7.23 -10.69 0.29
CA THR A 70 -8.58 -10.82 0.84
C THR A 70 -9.60 -10.23 -0.10
N ASN A 71 -10.88 -10.43 0.23
CA ASN A 71 -11.99 -9.82 -0.48
C ASN A 71 -12.58 -8.68 0.35
N LEU A 72 -11.72 -7.88 0.98
CA LEU A 72 -12.18 -6.74 1.74
C LEU A 72 -12.91 -5.76 0.83
N ARG A 73 -13.83 -5.01 1.42
CA ARG A 73 -14.57 -4.01 0.67
C ARG A 73 -13.79 -2.71 0.56
N LYS A 74 -13.22 -2.27 1.66
CA LYS A 74 -12.52 -1.00 1.69
C LYS A 74 -11.53 -0.96 2.83
N VAL A 75 -10.37 -0.38 2.58
CA VAL A 75 -9.42 -0.04 3.63
C VAL A 75 -9.12 1.44 3.54
N ILE A 76 -9.13 2.10 4.69
CA ILE A 76 -8.76 3.50 4.82
C ILE A 76 -7.45 3.54 5.58
N GLY A 77 -6.43 4.12 4.97
CA GLY A 77 -5.13 4.30 5.60
C GLY A 77 -5.04 5.67 6.21
N ILE A 78 -4.49 5.75 7.41
CA ILE A 78 -4.28 7.00 8.12
C ILE A 78 -2.78 7.19 8.27
N GLU A 79 -2.25 8.29 7.74
CA GLU A 79 -0.83 8.59 7.81
C GLU A 79 -0.65 10.09 8.03
N ILE A 80 0.06 10.43 9.10
CA ILE A 80 0.23 11.84 9.48
C ILE A 80 1.33 12.53 8.68
N GLN A 81 2.32 11.79 8.19
CA GLN A 81 3.41 12.36 7.42
C GLN A 81 2.96 12.54 5.98
N SER A 82 2.82 13.80 5.56
CA SER A 82 2.23 14.09 4.25
C SER A 82 3.04 13.50 3.09
N GLU A 83 4.37 13.48 3.20
CA GLU A 83 5.21 12.94 2.14
C GLU A 83 5.02 11.43 1.99
N VAL A 84 4.89 10.73 3.11
CA VAL A 84 4.67 9.28 3.10
C VAL A 84 3.25 8.98 2.61
N ALA A 85 2.28 9.76 3.06
CA ALA A 85 0.89 9.61 2.58
C ALA A 85 0.81 9.82 1.07
N ASP A 86 1.60 10.75 0.55
CA ASP A 86 1.63 10.99 -0.90
C ASP A 86 2.17 9.77 -1.65
N MET A 87 3.21 9.12 -1.12
CA MET A 87 3.70 7.89 -1.75
C MET A 87 2.61 6.81 -1.75
N ALA A 88 1.88 6.70 -0.65
CA ALA A 88 0.78 5.74 -0.57
C ALA A 88 -0.30 6.03 -1.61
N LYS A 89 -0.66 7.31 -1.77
CA LYS A 89 -1.67 7.69 -2.77
C LYS A 89 -1.22 7.35 -4.18
N ARG A 90 0.05 7.55 -4.48
CA ARG A 90 0.58 7.23 -5.81
C ARG A 90 0.63 5.71 -6.01
N SER A 91 0.93 4.94 -4.97
CA SER A 91 0.89 3.48 -5.05
C SER A 91 -0.53 2.98 -5.31
N ILE A 92 -1.52 3.57 -4.65
CA ILE A 92 -2.92 3.22 -4.88
C ILE A 92 -3.27 3.42 -6.36
N LYS A 93 -2.85 4.54 -6.92
CA LYS A 93 -3.11 4.85 -8.31
C LYS A 93 -2.39 3.88 -9.24
N LEU A 94 -1.13 3.59 -8.94
CA LEU A 94 -0.33 2.67 -9.72
C LEU A 94 -0.94 1.28 -9.76
N ASN A 95 -1.50 0.84 -8.64
CA ASN A 95 -2.11 -0.48 -8.50
C ASN A 95 -3.58 -0.51 -8.91
N GLN A 96 -4.14 0.64 -9.28
CA GLN A 96 -5.56 0.75 -9.64
C GLN A 96 -6.47 0.27 -8.53
N LEU A 97 -6.15 0.68 -7.29
CA LEU A 97 -6.90 0.27 -6.10
C LEU A 97 -7.80 1.39 -5.56
N GLN A 98 -8.08 2.42 -6.37
CA GLN A 98 -8.83 3.58 -5.89
C GLN A 98 -10.20 3.23 -5.32
N ASN A 99 -10.79 2.13 -5.78
CA ASN A 99 -12.11 1.71 -5.30
C ASN A 99 -12.06 0.95 -3.98
N LYS A 100 -10.86 0.53 -3.54
CA LYS A 100 -10.73 -0.28 -2.34
C LYS A 100 -9.88 0.35 -1.27
N PHE A 101 -8.93 1.20 -1.65
CA PHE A 101 -7.93 1.73 -0.71
C PHE A 101 -7.90 3.25 -0.85
N GLU A 102 -8.06 3.92 0.28
CA GLU A 102 -8.10 5.37 0.34
C GLU A 102 -7.24 5.87 1.51
N ILE A 103 -6.54 6.98 1.31
CA ILE A 103 -5.76 7.59 2.38
C ILE A 103 -6.54 8.76 2.98
#